data_785348833e1009e1d09c3aff6b5c010a
#
_entry.id   785348833e1009e1d09c3aff6b5c010a
#
_cell.length_a   1.000
_cell.length_b   1.000
_cell.length_c   1.000
_cell.angle_alpha   90.00
_cell.angle_beta   90.00
_cell.angle_gamma   90.00
#
_symmetry.space_group_name_H-M   'P 1'
#
loop_
_entity.id
_entity.type
_entity.pdbx_description
1 polymer ?
#
loop_
_entity_poly.entity_id
_entity_poly.type
_entity_poly.pdbx_seq_one_letter_code
_entity_poly.pdbx_strand_id
1 'polypeptide(L)'
;MTLDLERQETFVRLGAVVLPVSSYETALSVPVIRKTCADGKPYTKLLDEIPCSLTLSGTMLRTEAGRAVGLLHDALAAHTEYEFLLDGMCFQHMQATEIRLTGRGNAHTAEYRITMIGGINRADPL
;
A
#
# COMPACT_ATOMS: atom_id res chain seq x y z
N MET A 1 6.83 18.19 29.82
CA MET A 1 7.40 17.08 29.06
C MET A 1 6.63 16.90 27.78
N THR A 2 7.32 16.90 26.69
CA THR A 2 6.70 16.77 25.39
C THR A 2 6.58 15.29 25.05
N LEU A 3 5.38 14.84 24.83
CA LEU A 3 5.18 13.48 24.36
C LEU A 3 5.48 13.43 22.87
N ASP A 4 6.38 12.55 22.49
CA ASP A 4 6.76 12.38 21.09
C ASP A 4 5.73 11.54 20.32
N LEU A 5 4.45 11.81 20.55
CA LEU A 5 3.39 11.12 19.83
C LEU A 5 3.46 11.38 18.33
N GLU A 6 4.02 12.52 17.94
CA GLU A 6 4.17 12.89 16.55
C GLU A 6 5.28 12.11 15.85
N ARG A 7 6.13 11.43 16.62
CA ARG A 7 7.25 10.68 16.09
C ARG A 7 6.98 9.18 16.08
N GLN A 8 5.76 8.76 16.26
CA GLN A 8 5.47 7.35 16.12
C GLN A 8 5.70 6.95 14.69
N GLU A 9 6.72 6.13 14.49
CA GLU A 9 6.99 5.60 13.18
C GLU A 9 5.93 4.58 12.81
N THR A 10 5.41 4.71 11.61
CA THR A 10 4.48 3.75 11.07
C THR A 10 5.26 2.75 10.23
N PHE A 11 5.01 1.48 10.46
CA PHE A 11 5.66 0.41 9.72
C PHE A 11 4.63 -0.40 8.96
N VAL A 12 4.99 -0.78 7.76
CA VAL A 12 4.19 -1.70 6.96
C VAL A 12 5.03 -2.92 6.67
N ARG A 13 4.47 -4.09 6.91
CA ARG A 13 5.16 -5.35 6.67
C ARG A 13 4.71 -5.96 5.35
N LEU A 14 5.64 -6.10 4.44
CA LEU A 14 5.42 -6.74 3.15
C LEU A 14 6.24 -8.04 3.12
N GLY A 15 5.62 -9.12 3.56
CA GLY A 15 6.32 -10.40 3.68
C GLY A 15 7.47 -10.33 4.68
N ALA A 16 8.69 -10.56 4.22
CA ALA A 16 9.89 -10.51 5.06
C ALA A 16 10.44 -9.10 5.20
N VAL A 17 9.86 -8.12 4.53
CA VAL A 17 10.36 -6.74 4.53
C VAL A 17 9.46 -5.89 5.41
N VAL A 18 10.05 -5.18 6.36
CA VAL A 18 9.37 -4.20 7.19
C VAL A 18 9.83 -2.83 6.74
N LEU A 19 8.89 -2.02 6.29
CA LEU A 19 9.20 -0.70 5.76
C LEU A 19 8.74 0.39 6.72
N PRO A 20 9.63 1.30 7.11
CA PRO A 20 9.19 2.50 7.81
C PRO A 20 8.51 3.43 6.81
N VAL A 21 7.32 3.88 7.15
CA VAL A 21 6.51 4.72 6.26
C VAL A 21 6.49 6.12 6.81
N SER A 22 7.04 7.06 6.05
CA SER A 22 7.02 8.48 6.42
C SER A 22 5.74 9.16 5.96
N SER A 23 5.23 8.74 4.82
CA SER A 23 4.00 9.27 4.26
C SER A 23 3.38 8.25 3.32
N TYR A 24 2.10 8.38 3.13
CA TYR A 24 1.40 7.55 2.16
C TYR A 24 0.29 8.35 1.52
N GLU A 25 -0.12 7.91 0.36
CA GLU A 25 -1.26 8.47 -0.34
C GLU A 25 -2.09 7.32 -0.88
N THR A 26 -3.38 7.34 -0.59
CA THR A 26 -4.29 6.34 -1.13
C THR A 26 -5.45 7.02 -1.85
N ALA A 27 -5.81 6.46 -2.99
CA ALA A 27 -6.95 6.93 -3.76
C ALA A 27 -7.93 5.78 -3.91
N LEU A 28 -9.16 6.06 -3.56
CA LEU A 28 -10.24 5.10 -3.69
C LEU A 28 -10.98 5.34 -5.00
N SER A 29 -11.26 4.26 -5.69
CA SER A 29 -11.97 4.33 -6.95
C SER A 29 -13.20 3.45 -6.84
N VAL A 30 -14.37 4.04 -7.01
CA VAL A 30 -15.61 3.29 -7.02
C VAL A 30 -16.07 3.18 -8.46
N PRO A 31 -15.85 2.02 -9.11
CA PRO A 31 -16.35 1.84 -10.46
C PRO A 31 -17.87 1.78 -10.41
N VAL A 32 -18.50 2.69 -11.12
CA VAL A 32 -19.95 2.67 -11.26
C VAL A 32 -20.26 1.87 -12.50
N ILE A 33 -20.57 0.61 -12.30
CA ILE A 33 -21.02 -0.24 -13.40
C ILE A 33 -22.53 -0.18 -13.39
N ARG A 34 -23.10 0.53 -14.38
CA ARG A 34 -24.54 0.55 -14.57
C ARG A 34 -24.89 -0.51 -15.57
N LYS A 35 -25.35 -1.64 -15.07
CA LYS A 35 -25.92 -2.67 -15.93
C LYS A 35 -27.42 -2.62 -15.78
N THR A 36 -28.08 -2.55 -16.91
CA THR A 36 -29.53 -2.67 -16.94
C THR A 36 -29.87 -4.16 -16.96
N CYS A 37 -30.61 -4.60 -15.95
CA CYS A 37 -31.08 -5.97 -15.91
C CYS A 37 -32.10 -6.23 -17.01
N ALA A 38 -32.34 -7.50 -17.30
CA ALA A 38 -33.30 -7.90 -18.34
C ALA A 38 -34.71 -7.35 -18.11
N ASP A 39 -35.05 -7.03 -16.85
CA ASP A 39 -36.33 -6.43 -16.49
C ASP A 39 -36.33 -4.90 -16.60
N GLY A 40 -35.23 -4.32 -17.10
CA GLY A 40 -35.10 -2.89 -17.24
C GLY A 40 -34.71 -2.13 -15.99
N LYS A 41 -34.53 -2.81 -14.86
CA LYS A 41 -34.14 -2.16 -13.62
C LYS A 41 -32.61 -2.03 -13.53
N PRO A 42 -32.10 -0.88 -13.08
CA PRO A 42 -30.68 -0.73 -12.87
C PRO A 42 -30.22 -1.64 -11.75
N TYR A 43 -29.14 -2.34 -11.97
CA TYR A 43 -28.54 -3.22 -10.98
C TYR A 43 -27.26 -2.57 -10.46
N THR A 44 -27.21 -2.33 -9.15
CA THR A 44 -26.03 -1.80 -8.49
C THR A 44 -25.44 -2.90 -7.63
N LYS A 45 -24.26 -3.36 -7.98
CA LYS A 45 -23.54 -4.33 -7.17
C LYS A 45 -22.64 -3.58 -6.20
N LEU A 46 -22.89 -3.77 -4.90
CA LEU A 46 -21.97 -3.29 -3.89
C LEU A 46 -20.84 -4.28 -3.75
N LEU A 47 -19.62 -3.79 -3.98
CA LEU A 47 -18.43 -4.59 -3.74
C LEU A 47 -18.03 -4.44 -2.28
N ASP A 48 -17.74 -5.57 -1.64
CA ASP A 48 -17.24 -5.56 -0.26
C ASP A 48 -15.84 -4.96 -0.19
N GLU A 49 -15.10 -5.05 -1.28
CA GLU A 49 -13.77 -4.49 -1.40
C GLU A 49 -13.80 -3.30 -2.33
N ILE A 50 -13.25 -2.19 -1.87
CA ILE A 50 -13.19 -0.95 -2.66
C ILE A 50 -11.84 -0.90 -3.34
N PRO A 51 -11.79 -0.85 -4.69
CA PRO A 51 -10.53 -0.72 -5.40
C PRO A 51 -9.78 0.53 -4.97
N CYS A 52 -8.48 0.38 -4.78
CA CYS A 52 -7.66 1.51 -4.36
C CYS A 52 -6.26 1.42 -4.96
N SER A 53 -5.60 2.57 -5.00
CA SER A 53 -4.18 2.65 -5.21
C SER A 53 -3.56 3.17 -3.92
N LEU A 54 -2.32 2.76 -3.67
CA LEU A 54 -1.61 3.17 -2.48
C LEU A 54 -0.16 3.45 -2.86
N THR A 55 0.34 4.59 -2.45
CA THR A 55 1.74 4.93 -2.61
C THR A 55 2.34 5.11 -1.23
N LEU A 56 3.33 4.28 -0.91
CA LEU A 56 4.07 4.36 0.34
C LEU A 56 5.40 5.05 0.07
N SER A 57 5.77 5.98 0.94
CA SER A 57 7.05 6.67 0.85
C SER A 57 7.72 6.69 2.21
N GLY A 58 9.02 6.53 2.21
CA GLY A 58 9.77 6.56 3.44
C GLY A 58 11.25 6.46 3.16
N THR A 59 11.99 6.19 4.22
CA THR A 59 13.44 6.02 4.14
C THR A 59 13.84 4.69 4.73
N MET A 60 14.92 4.13 4.23
CA MET A 60 15.50 2.93 4.78
C MET A 60 17.02 3.10 4.85
N LEU A 61 17.67 2.26 5.65
CA LEU A 61 19.12 2.28 5.72
C LEU A 61 19.71 1.82 4.39
N ARG A 62 20.71 2.54 3.91
CA ARG A 62 21.34 2.17 2.62
C ARG A 62 21.94 0.78 2.64
N THR A 63 22.42 0.36 3.79
CA THR A 63 22.99 -0.98 3.94
C THR A 63 21.96 -2.10 3.76
N GLU A 64 20.68 -1.77 3.97
CA GLU A 64 19.60 -2.74 3.83
C GLU A 64 18.81 -2.57 2.54
N ALA A 65 19.05 -1.48 1.83
CA ALA A 65 18.26 -1.12 0.67
C ALA A 65 18.30 -2.17 -0.44
N GLY A 66 19.48 -2.70 -0.72
CA GLY A 66 19.64 -3.70 -1.76
C GLY A 66 18.87 -4.98 -1.47
N ARG A 67 18.92 -5.43 -0.21
CA ARG A 67 18.19 -6.63 0.20
C ARG A 67 16.69 -6.42 0.12
N ALA A 68 16.23 -5.28 0.63
CA ALA A 68 14.81 -4.96 0.61
C ALA A 68 14.27 -4.87 -0.82
N VAL A 69 14.99 -4.17 -1.69
CA VAL A 69 14.58 -4.04 -3.09
C VAL A 69 14.60 -5.39 -3.80
N GLY A 70 15.59 -6.23 -3.52
CA GLY A 70 15.65 -7.57 -4.11
C GLY A 70 14.46 -8.42 -3.73
N LEU A 71 14.09 -8.43 -2.43
CA LEU A 71 12.94 -9.18 -1.96
C LEU A 71 11.64 -8.65 -2.56
N LEU A 72 11.50 -7.33 -2.63
CA LEU A 72 10.32 -6.72 -3.21
C LEU A 72 10.23 -6.95 -4.71
N HIS A 73 11.37 -6.93 -5.40
CA HIS A 73 11.40 -7.24 -6.82
C HIS A 73 10.94 -8.66 -7.10
N ASP A 74 11.41 -9.62 -6.31
CA ASP A 74 10.99 -11.01 -6.48
C ASP A 74 9.48 -11.15 -6.25
N ALA A 75 8.96 -10.46 -5.24
CA ALA A 75 7.53 -10.47 -4.96
C ALA A 75 6.73 -9.79 -6.09
N LEU A 76 7.25 -8.72 -6.65
CA LEU A 76 6.62 -8.02 -7.77
C LEU A 76 6.56 -8.92 -9.00
N ALA A 77 7.66 -9.61 -9.30
CA ALA A 77 7.71 -10.55 -10.42
C ALA A 77 6.75 -11.73 -10.24
N ALA A 78 6.53 -12.15 -9.01
CA ALA A 78 5.63 -13.24 -8.68
C ALA A 78 4.18 -12.80 -8.51
N HIS A 79 3.89 -11.52 -8.66
CA HIS A 79 2.57 -10.95 -8.44
C HIS A 79 2.03 -11.24 -7.05
N THR A 80 2.91 -11.17 -6.06
CA THR A 80 2.57 -11.45 -4.67
C THR A 80 1.56 -10.42 -4.16
N GLU A 81 0.53 -10.90 -3.51
CA GLU A 81 -0.48 -10.06 -2.88
C GLU A 81 -0.18 -9.92 -1.40
N TYR A 82 -0.39 -8.72 -0.88
CA TYR A 82 -0.15 -8.42 0.52
C TYR A 82 -1.44 -7.96 1.18
N GLU A 83 -1.51 -8.22 2.47
CA GLU A 83 -2.59 -7.74 3.31
C GLU A 83 -1.98 -7.08 4.54
N PHE A 84 -2.40 -5.87 4.84
CA PHE A 84 -1.87 -5.15 6.00
C PHE A 84 -2.84 -4.08 6.46
N LEU A 85 -2.63 -3.65 7.70
CA LEU A 85 -3.37 -2.54 8.29
C LEU A 85 -2.51 -1.28 8.25
N LEU A 86 -3.13 -0.17 7.90
CA LEU A 86 -2.48 1.12 7.90
C LEU A 86 -3.52 2.17 8.29
N ASP A 87 -3.30 2.84 9.40
CA ASP A 87 -4.22 3.86 9.94
C ASP A 87 -5.67 3.37 10.04
N GLY A 88 -5.84 2.13 10.50
CA GLY A 88 -7.17 1.55 10.65
C GLY A 88 -7.80 1.05 9.36
N MET A 89 -7.13 1.21 8.24
CA MET A 89 -7.60 0.71 6.96
C MET A 89 -7.01 -0.67 6.70
N CYS A 90 -7.84 -1.61 6.31
CA CYS A 90 -7.39 -2.95 5.96
C CYS A 90 -7.21 -3.04 4.45
N PHE A 91 -5.96 -2.99 4.02
CA PHE A 91 -5.62 -3.15 2.62
C PHE A 91 -5.49 -4.62 2.28
N GLN A 92 -6.17 -5.06 1.24
CA GLN A 92 -6.21 -6.46 0.83
C GLN A 92 -5.89 -6.60 -0.65
N HIS A 93 -5.29 -7.73 -0.98
CA HIS A 93 -4.93 -8.06 -2.36
C HIS A 93 -4.04 -6.99 -3.00
N MET A 94 -3.18 -6.39 -2.17
CA MET A 94 -2.30 -5.32 -2.62
C MET A 94 -1.11 -5.90 -3.38
N GLN A 95 -0.95 -5.47 -4.61
CA GLN A 95 0.18 -5.85 -5.44
C GLN A 95 1.03 -4.63 -5.74
N ALA A 96 2.33 -4.76 -5.57
CA ALA A 96 3.24 -3.69 -5.94
C ALA A 96 3.35 -3.62 -7.46
N THR A 97 3.23 -2.42 -8.01
CA THR A 97 3.35 -2.19 -9.44
C THR A 97 4.64 -1.47 -9.79
N GLU A 98 5.19 -0.72 -8.83
CA GLU A 98 6.42 0.02 -9.06
C GLU A 98 7.15 0.20 -7.74
N ILE A 99 8.46 0.07 -7.79
CA ILE A 99 9.34 0.31 -6.66
C ILE A 99 10.41 1.27 -7.12
N ARG A 100 10.51 2.41 -6.45
CA ARG A 100 11.58 3.38 -6.71
C ARG A 100 12.46 3.51 -5.48
N LEU A 101 13.74 3.57 -5.72
CA LEU A 101 14.71 3.77 -4.66
C LEU A 101 15.65 4.90 -5.09
N THR A 102 15.77 5.90 -4.24
CA THR A 102 16.65 7.03 -4.50
C THR A 102 17.70 7.11 -3.41
N GLY A 103 18.94 6.94 -3.79
CA GLY A 103 20.08 7.09 -2.88
C GLY A 103 20.85 8.35 -3.21
N ARG A 104 21.34 9.03 -2.17
CA ARG A 104 22.21 10.19 -2.34
C ARG A 104 23.57 9.84 -1.78
N GLY A 105 24.63 10.23 -2.50
CA GLY A 105 25.98 9.76 -2.32
C GLY A 105 26.48 9.65 -0.89
N ASN A 106 26.26 10.65 -0.04
CA ASN A 106 26.78 10.69 1.31
C ASN A 106 25.75 10.42 2.40
N ALA A 107 24.51 10.10 2.02
CA ALA A 107 23.47 9.86 2.99
C ALA A 107 23.52 8.43 3.52
N HIS A 108 23.20 8.24 4.79
CA HIS A 108 23.10 6.92 5.40
C HIS A 108 21.81 6.22 5.04
N THR A 109 20.83 6.96 4.57
CA THR A 109 19.50 6.47 4.23
C THR A 109 19.24 6.65 2.75
N ALA A 110 18.35 5.82 2.23
CA ALA A 110 17.82 5.95 0.89
C ALA A 110 16.31 6.16 0.98
N GLU A 111 15.78 6.93 0.06
CA GLU A 111 14.35 7.15 -0.04
C GLU A 111 13.73 6.10 -0.95
N TYR A 112 12.61 5.57 -0.53
CA TYR A 112 11.87 4.62 -1.35
C TYR A 112 10.46 5.13 -1.62
N ARG A 113 9.91 4.65 -2.72
CA ARG A 113 8.52 4.87 -3.06
C ARG A 113 7.99 3.59 -3.68
N ILE A 114 6.92 3.06 -3.10
CA ILE A 114 6.27 1.85 -3.61
C ILE A 114 4.85 2.19 -3.99
N THR A 115 4.50 1.89 -5.22
CA THR A 115 3.14 2.06 -5.71
C THR A 115 2.47 0.69 -5.76
N MET A 116 1.28 0.61 -5.19
CA MET A 116 0.53 -0.63 -5.10
C MET A 116 -0.90 -0.41 -5.57
N ILE A 117 -1.50 -1.47 -6.06
CA ILE A 117 -2.92 -1.49 -6.38
C ILE A 117 -3.57 -2.67 -5.69
N GLY A 118 -4.81 -2.53 -5.33
CA GLY A 118 -5.56 -3.57 -4.65
C GLY A 118 -6.88 -3.03 -4.17
N GLY A 119 -7.25 -3.36 -2.96
CA GLY A 119 -8.51 -2.90 -2.40
C GLY A 119 -8.45 -2.67 -0.91
N ILE A 120 -9.35 -1.85 -0.44
CA ILE A 120 -9.59 -1.64 0.98
C ILE A 120 -10.83 -2.44 1.33
N ASN A 121 -10.68 -3.32 2.31
CA ASN A 121 -11.84 -4.04 2.79
C ASN A 121 -12.76 -3.06 3.50
N ARG A 122 -14.02 -3.13 3.13
CA ARG A 122 -15.06 -2.37 3.78
C ARG A 122 -15.35 -3.05 5.11
N ALA A 123 -14.44 -2.87 6.07
CA ALA A 123 -14.62 -3.46 7.36
C ALA A 123 -15.91 -2.94 7.96
N ASP A 124 -16.71 -3.87 8.42
CA ASP A 124 -17.92 -3.50 9.12
C ASP A 124 -17.51 -2.72 10.38
N PRO A 125 -17.90 -1.48 10.50
CA PRO A 125 -17.50 -0.69 11.65
C PRO A 125 -18.25 -1.10 12.92
N LEU A 126 -18.89 -2.16 12.93
CA LEU A 126 -19.74 -2.61 14.03
C LEU A 126 -21.19 -2.36 13.75
#